data_4ed3dd7add158e3545513d3cb3f29228
#
_entry.id   4ed3dd7add158e3545513d3cb3f29228
#
_cell.length_a   1.000
_cell.length_b   1.000
_cell.length_c   1.000
_cell.angle_alpha   90.00
_cell.angle_beta   90.00
_cell.angle_gamma   90.00
#
_symmetry.space_group_name_H-M   'P 1'
#
loop_
_entity.id
_entity.type
_entity.pdbx_description
1 polymer ?
#
loop_
_entity_poly.entity_id
_entity_poly.type
_entity_poly.pdbx_seq_one_letter_code
_entity_poly.pdbx_strand_id
1 'polypeptide(L)'
;ALDGFVPRRTTDARRPLALPADTPFESFAEGSGVQEVSTTMVFTRLLRDLMRDEQFGPRVVPIVPDEARTFGMDSMFREFRIYASEGQLYEPVDHELLLSYSEGKDGQILEEGITEAGSLASFTAAGTSYATQGVPMVPFYTFYSMFGFQRVADLIWAAADARARGFLLGATAGRTTLQGEGLQHQDGHSLLLASSVPTCEAYDPAFAYELAILIRDGLHRMYGNGEDIFYYLTLYNENYAMPPEPPGVADGVIEGLYRWREAPSEPPTRATLLFSGAAWVCADEAAHELAERWGVALELWSATSYKRLREEALSVERWNRLHPAESPRLPRVTQLLGEAAGPIVAVTDFMKAIPDQIGRWVPGPFLPLGTDGFGRSDARPALRRHFEIDAGHIVVAVLTQLAGTGAIDAAEVAKAIAHYGIDPDSVDPRLL
;
A
#
# COMPACT_ATOMS: atom_id res chain seq x y z
N ALA A 1 39.00 22.44 15.97
CA ALA A 1 39.29 21.54 14.86
C ALA A 1 38.70 20.17 15.21
N LEU A 2 38.07 19.51 14.25
CA LEU A 2 37.41 18.21 14.44
C LEU A 2 38.38 17.02 14.28
N ASP A 3 39.72 17.29 14.31
CA ASP A 3 40.79 16.31 14.10
C ASP A 3 40.56 15.38 12.89
N GLY A 4 39.95 15.91 11.86
CA GLY A 4 39.61 15.17 10.65
C GLY A 4 38.34 14.31 10.75
N PHE A 5 37.61 14.33 11.85
CA PHE A 5 36.36 13.56 12.04
C PHE A 5 35.12 14.46 12.05
N VAL A 6 34.08 13.98 11.41
CA VAL A 6 32.73 14.59 11.52
C VAL A 6 32.17 14.24 12.89
N PRO A 7 31.52 15.17 13.62
CA PRO A 7 30.87 14.85 14.88
C PRO A 7 29.88 13.67 14.70
N ARG A 8 29.88 12.76 15.69
CA ARG A 8 28.93 11.67 15.68
C ARG A 8 27.50 12.22 15.69
N ARG A 9 26.69 11.74 14.79
CA ARG A 9 25.27 12.13 14.73
C ARG A 9 24.59 11.80 16.06
N THR A 10 23.86 12.76 16.61
CA THR A 10 22.98 12.53 17.75
C THR A 10 21.70 11.84 17.23
N THR A 11 21.42 10.66 17.75
CA THR A 11 20.23 9.89 17.41
C THR A 11 19.15 9.96 18.50
N ASP A 12 19.53 10.42 19.68
CA ASP A 12 18.64 10.47 20.83
C ASP A 12 17.89 11.79 20.87
N ALA A 13 16.56 11.70 20.95
CA ALA A 13 15.72 12.85 21.13
C ALA A 13 15.89 13.41 22.56
N ARG A 14 16.04 14.74 22.67
CA ARG A 14 16.06 15.43 23.98
C ARG A 14 14.71 15.34 24.69
N ARG A 15 13.63 15.18 23.93
CA ARG A 15 12.27 15.01 24.39
C ARG A 15 11.68 13.79 23.71
N PRO A 16 11.74 12.60 24.34
CA PRO A 16 11.17 11.38 23.75
C PRO A 16 9.68 11.56 23.42
N LEU A 17 9.23 10.89 22.39
CA LEU A 17 7.83 10.87 21.99
C LEU A 17 7.13 9.77 22.77
N ALA A 18 6.07 10.13 23.50
CA ALA A 18 5.12 9.14 24.00
C ALA A 18 4.30 8.62 22.81
N LEU A 19 4.32 7.31 22.59
CA LEU A 19 3.50 6.71 21.53
C LEU A 19 2.03 6.71 21.93
N PRO A 20 1.09 6.77 20.94
CA PRO A 20 -0.33 6.71 21.25
C PRO A 20 -0.70 5.35 21.84
N ALA A 21 -1.83 5.30 22.57
CA ALA A 21 -2.42 4.05 23.03
C ALA A 21 -2.87 3.17 21.84
N ASP A 22 -3.15 1.89 22.10
CA ASP A 22 -3.60 0.96 21.05
C ASP A 22 -5.05 1.21 20.57
N THR A 23 -5.87 1.88 21.40
CA THR A 23 -7.30 2.08 21.14
C THR A 23 -7.65 2.67 19.76
N PRO A 24 -6.94 3.69 19.22
CA PRO A 24 -7.21 4.18 17.86
C PRO A 24 -7.07 3.11 16.78
N PHE A 25 -6.14 2.17 16.96
CA PHE A 25 -5.85 1.10 15.98
C PHE A 25 -6.83 -0.07 16.10
N GLU A 26 -7.19 -0.47 17.32
CA GLU A 26 -8.09 -1.58 17.60
C GLU A 26 -9.48 -1.38 16.98
N SER A 27 -9.93 -0.13 16.84
CA SER A 27 -11.24 0.17 16.23
C SER A 27 -11.37 -0.29 14.79
N PHE A 28 -10.28 -0.58 14.09
CA PHE A 28 -10.26 -1.05 12.71
C PHE A 28 -10.21 -2.58 12.57
N ALA A 29 -9.99 -3.30 13.68
CA ALA A 29 -9.95 -4.76 13.68
C ALA A 29 -11.32 -5.40 13.41
N GLU A 30 -12.42 -4.72 13.74
CA GLU A 30 -13.79 -5.22 13.53
C GLU A 30 -14.26 -5.09 12.07
N GLY A 31 -13.47 -4.44 11.19
CA GLY A 31 -13.85 -4.11 9.83
C GLY A 31 -14.92 -3.00 9.76
N SER A 32 -15.62 -2.89 8.65
CA SER A 32 -16.64 -1.84 8.44
C SER A 32 -18.10 -2.34 8.47
N GLY A 33 -18.31 -3.62 8.72
CA GLY A 33 -19.62 -4.26 8.63
C GLY A 33 -20.20 -4.14 7.22
N VAL A 34 -21.42 -3.60 7.14
CA VAL A 34 -22.09 -3.37 5.83
C VAL A 34 -21.74 -2.02 5.19
N GLN A 35 -21.01 -1.18 5.90
CA GLN A 35 -20.63 0.12 5.37
C GLN A 35 -19.43 -0.02 4.44
N GLU A 36 -19.57 0.47 3.20
CA GLU A 36 -18.48 0.55 2.27
C GLU A 36 -17.61 1.78 2.56
N VAL A 37 -16.31 1.56 2.72
CA VAL A 37 -15.32 2.61 2.97
C VAL A 37 -14.06 2.37 2.13
N SER A 38 -13.31 3.43 1.88
CA SER A 38 -12.02 3.36 1.19
C SER A 38 -10.86 3.37 2.19
N THR A 39 -9.69 2.87 1.80
CA THR A 39 -8.48 2.96 2.63
C THR A 39 -8.06 4.41 2.85
N THR A 40 -8.34 5.33 1.91
CA THR A 40 -8.16 6.77 2.10
C THR A 40 -8.99 7.30 3.28
N MET A 41 -10.27 6.92 3.36
CA MET A 41 -11.14 7.34 4.47
C MET A 41 -10.75 6.70 5.81
N VAL A 42 -10.29 5.44 5.77
CA VAL A 42 -9.73 4.75 6.95
C VAL A 42 -8.52 5.51 7.48
N PHE A 43 -7.58 5.86 6.58
CA PHE A 43 -6.40 6.65 6.96
C PHE A 43 -6.78 7.98 7.59
N THR A 44 -7.66 8.74 6.94
CA THR A 44 -8.08 10.06 7.45
C THR A 44 -8.72 9.96 8.84
N ARG A 45 -9.53 8.92 9.08
CA ARG A 45 -10.12 8.68 10.39
C ARG A 45 -9.04 8.36 11.43
N LEU A 46 -8.12 7.45 11.11
CA LEU A 46 -7.01 7.10 12.01
C LEU A 46 -6.11 8.30 12.30
N LEU A 47 -5.74 9.07 11.28
CA LEU A 47 -4.93 10.28 11.42
C LEU A 47 -5.60 11.29 12.37
N ARG A 48 -6.90 11.53 12.20
CA ARG A 48 -7.68 12.42 13.08
C ARG A 48 -7.67 11.93 14.52
N ASP A 49 -7.84 10.62 14.75
CA ASP A 49 -7.86 10.05 16.10
C ASP A 49 -6.47 10.13 16.74
N LEU A 50 -5.38 9.94 15.97
CA LEU A 50 -4.01 10.18 16.42
C LEU A 50 -3.74 11.65 16.77
N MET A 51 -4.25 12.59 15.99
CA MET A 51 -4.09 14.04 16.26
C MET A 51 -4.85 14.52 17.48
N ARG A 52 -5.87 13.79 17.92
CA ARG A 52 -6.65 14.07 19.16
C ARG A 52 -5.98 13.58 20.44
N ASP A 53 -4.96 12.74 20.33
CA ASP A 53 -4.19 12.31 21.50
C ASP A 53 -3.46 13.52 22.11
N GLU A 54 -3.66 13.76 23.41
CA GLU A 54 -3.13 14.95 24.09
C GLU A 54 -1.60 15.02 24.10
N GLN A 55 -0.91 13.88 24.11
CA GLN A 55 0.55 13.81 24.20
C GLN A 55 1.20 13.59 22.82
N PHE A 56 0.62 12.75 22.00
CA PHE A 56 1.11 12.40 20.69
C PHE A 56 0.66 13.39 19.61
N GLY A 57 -0.62 13.80 19.61
CA GLY A 57 -1.23 14.63 18.59
C GLY A 57 -0.45 15.90 18.24
N PRO A 58 0.09 16.68 19.21
CA PRO A 58 0.90 17.87 18.92
C PRO A 58 2.21 17.59 18.16
N ARG A 59 2.58 16.34 17.96
CA ARG A 59 3.77 15.92 17.19
C ARG A 59 3.45 15.46 15.80
N VAL A 60 2.19 15.22 15.48
CA VAL A 60 1.73 14.82 14.16
C VAL A 60 1.75 16.01 13.21
N VAL A 61 2.33 15.85 12.03
CA VAL A 61 2.43 16.88 11.00
C VAL A 61 1.81 16.34 9.70
N PRO A 62 0.50 16.55 9.49
CA PRO A 62 -0.09 16.26 8.18
C PRO A 62 0.45 17.24 7.14
N ILE A 63 0.89 16.72 6.00
CA ILE A 63 1.41 17.49 4.87
C ILE A 63 0.62 17.09 3.64
N VAL A 64 0.05 18.06 2.94
CA VAL A 64 -0.73 17.84 1.72
C VAL A 64 -0.34 18.87 0.66
N PRO A 65 -0.40 18.55 -0.65
CA PRO A 65 -0.13 19.53 -1.68
C PRO A 65 -1.23 20.60 -1.73
N ASP A 66 -2.41 20.34 -2.31
CA ASP A 66 -3.52 21.28 -2.44
C ASP A 66 -4.86 20.53 -2.60
N GLU A 67 -4.86 19.24 -2.30
CA GLU A 67 -5.96 18.33 -2.63
C GLU A 67 -6.52 17.62 -1.38
N ALA A 68 -6.45 18.29 -0.23
CA ALA A 68 -6.88 17.72 1.04
C ALA A 68 -8.31 17.17 1.01
N ARG A 69 -9.20 17.79 0.20
CA ARG A 69 -10.58 17.32 0.00
C ARG A 69 -10.60 15.97 -0.73
N THR A 70 -9.83 15.79 -1.79
CA THR A 70 -9.71 14.53 -2.53
C THR A 70 -9.22 13.39 -1.62
N PHE A 71 -8.41 13.74 -0.62
CA PHE A 71 -7.90 12.80 0.39
C PHE A 71 -8.82 12.66 1.62
N GLY A 72 -10.04 13.24 1.57
CA GLY A 72 -11.03 13.15 2.65
C GLY A 72 -10.68 13.92 3.93
N MET A 73 -9.70 14.83 3.86
CA MET A 73 -9.18 15.59 5.01
C MET A 73 -9.95 16.89 5.31
N ASP A 74 -10.91 17.27 4.48
CA ASP A 74 -11.71 18.50 4.64
C ASP A 74 -12.43 18.57 5.99
N SER A 75 -12.85 17.43 6.53
CA SER A 75 -13.46 17.36 7.86
C SER A 75 -12.52 17.75 9.02
N MET A 76 -11.20 17.74 8.77
CA MET A 76 -10.16 18.05 9.76
C MET A 76 -9.86 19.54 9.85
N PHE A 77 -10.16 20.34 8.81
CA PHE A 77 -9.83 21.76 8.75
C PHE A 77 -10.40 22.58 9.91
N ARG A 78 -11.63 22.29 10.32
CA ARG A 78 -12.27 23.03 11.43
C ARG A 78 -11.62 22.71 12.79
N GLU A 79 -11.12 21.49 12.96
CA GLU A 79 -10.58 21.03 14.25
C GLU A 79 -9.09 21.38 14.37
N PHE A 80 -8.30 21.16 13.31
CA PHE A 80 -6.84 21.26 13.36
C PHE A 80 -6.28 22.45 12.56
N ARG A 81 -7.08 23.04 11.70
CA ARG A 81 -6.75 24.18 10.83
C ARG A 81 -5.52 23.96 9.92
N ILE A 82 -5.52 24.65 8.81
CA ILE A 82 -4.34 24.80 7.96
C ILE A 82 -3.44 25.85 8.58
N TYR A 83 -2.15 25.57 8.64
CA TYR A 83 -1.18 26.53 9.16
C TYR A 83 -1.00 27.72 8.19
N ALA A 84 -1.16 28.92 8.71
CA ALA A 84 -0.86 30.16 8.00
C ALA A 84 -0.17 31.14 8.96
N SER A 85 1.06 31.57 8.65
CA SER A 85 1.89 32.41 9.54
C SER A 85 1.24 33.72 9.93
N GLU A 86 0.43 34.30 9.06
CA GLU A 86 -0.31 35.54 9.29
C GLU A 86 -1.77 35.34 9.72
N GLY A 87 -2.22 34.06 9.76
CA GLY A 87 -3.61 33.69 9.90
C GLY A 87 -4.39 33.88 8.60
N GLN A 88 -5.69 33.62 8.63
CA GLN A 88 -6.56 33.77 7.46
C GLN A 88 -6.86 35.23 7.20
N LEU A 89 -6.33 35.77 6.08
CA LEU A 89 -6.45 37.20 5.71
C LEU A 89 -7.58 37.50 4.71
N TYR A 90 -8.34 36.46 4.32
CA TYR A 90 -9.42 36.57 3.34
C TYR A 90 -10.60 35.69 3.77
N GLU A 91 -11.76 35.98 3.21
CA GLU A 91 -12.92 35.13 3.30
C GLU A 91 -12.95 34.26 2.04
N PRO A 92 -13.01 32.92 2.17
CA PRO A 92 -13.08 32.03 1.02
C PRO A 92 -14.28 32.38 0.12
N VAL A 93 -14.09 32.39 -1.19
CA VAL A 93 -15.16 32.74 -2.16
C VAL A 93 -16.38 31.81 -1.98
N ASP A 94 -16.12 30.56 -1.66
CA ASP A 94 -17.13 29.52 -1.45
C ASP A 94 -17.43 29.24 0.02
N HIS A 95 -17.23 30.22 0.92
CA HIS A 95 -17.36 30.03 2.37
C HIS A 95 -18.72 29.46 2.77
N GLU A 96 -19.79 29.77 2.04
CA GLU A 96 -21.12 29.22 2.26
C GLU A 96 -21.22 27.74 1.87
N LEU A 97 -20.40 27.28 0.91
CA LEU A 97 -20.36 25.90 0.40
C LEU A 97 -19.26 25.09 1.07
N LEU A 98 -18.12 25.73 1.42
CA LEU A 98 -16.92 25.15 2.03
C LEU A 98 -16.86 25.46 3.53
N LEU A 99 -17.89 25.06 4.26
CA LEU A 99 -18.11 25.36 5.68
C LEU A 99 -16.94 24.98 6.62
N SER A 100 -15.99 24.19 6.17
CA SER A 100 -14.92 23.65 7.00
C SER A 100 -13.53 24.26 6.74
N TYR A 101 -13.30 24.99 5.61
CA TYR A 101 -12.00 25.58 5.33
C TYR A 101 -11.63 26.64 6.38
N SER A 102 -10.49 26.47 7.02
CA SER A 102 -10.03 27.36 8.09
C SER A 102 -8.51 27.36 8.18
N GLU A 103 -7.92 28.56 8.11
CA GLU A 103 -6.49 28.80 8.34
C GLU A 103 -6.26 29.43 9.72
N GLY A 104 -5.09 29.20 10.29
CA GLY A 104 -4.71 29.82 11.55
C GLY A 104 -3.21 29.75 11.84
N LYS A 105 -2.72 30.67 12.68
CA LYS A 105 -1.32 30.67 13.15
C LYS A 105 -1.01 29.44 14.01
N ASP A 106 -2.03 28.86 14.58
CA ASP A 106 -2.03 27.63 15.38
C ASP A 106 -2.45 26.41 14.55
N GLY A 107 -2.57 26.53 13.23
CA GLY A 107 -2.89 25.43 12.33
C GLY A 107 -1.82 24.35 12.36
N GLN A 108 -2.25 23.11 12.22
CA GLN A 108 -1.37 21.93 12.31
C GLN A 108 -1.17 21.26 10.94
N ILE A 109 -2.09 21.45 10.00
CA ILE A 109 -2.01 20.89 8.65
C ILE A 109 -1.16 21.82 7.79
N LEU A 110 -0.10 21.26 7.17
CA LEU A 110 0.71 21.97 6.18
C LEU A 110 0.13 21.73 4.79
N GLU A 111 -0.55 22.73 4.24
CA GLU A 111 -1.02 22.74 2.85
C GLU A 111 -0.03 23.55 2.01
N GLU A 112 0.83 22.83 1.28
CA GLU A 112 2.02 23.37 0.63
C GLU A 112 1.75 23.95 -0.78
N GLY A 113 0.52 23.76 -1.29
CA GLY A 113 0.20 24.01 -2.70
C GLY A 113 0.66 22.86 -3.62
N ILE A 114 0.47 23.01 -4.93
CA ILE A 114 0.83 21.99 -5.92
C ILE A 114 2.37 22.00 -6.12
N THR A 115 3.07 21.55 -5.10
CA THR A 115 4.54 21.42 -5.09
C THR A 115 4.99 20.21 -4.26
N GLU A 116 5.16 19.08 -4.89
CA GLU A 116 5.64 17.86 -4.23
C GLU A 116 7.06 18.05 -3.66
N ALA A 117 7.88 18.88 -4.32
CA ALA A 117 9.23 19.18 -3.83
C ALA A 117 9.22 19.99 -2.53
N GLY A 118 8.35 20.99 -2.42
CA GLY A 118 8.14 21.78 -1.20
C GLY A 118 7.61 20.92 -0.06
N SER A 119 6.57 20.13 -0.35
CA SER A 119 5.97 19.20 0.60
C SER A 119 6.98 18.18 1.13
N LEU A 120 7.85 17.64 0.25
CA LEU A 120 8.87 16.69 0.67
C LEU A 120 10.02 17.36 1.44
N ALA A 121 10.31 18.64 1.20
CA ALA A 121 11.23 19.40 2.03
C ALA A 121 10.69 19.55 3.47
N SER A 122 9.39 19.86 3.62
CA SER A 122 8.70 19.89 4.91
C SER A 122 8.68 18.53 5.59
N PHE A 123 8.42 17.44 4.83
CA PHE A 123 8.53 16.07 5.33
C PHE A 123 9.93 15.77 5.86
N THR A 124 10.97 16.14 5.11
CA THR A 124 12.36 15.91 5.51
C THR A 124 12.71 16.69 6.77
N ALA A 125 12.29 17.97 6.85
CA ALA A 125 12.52 18.81 8.01
C ALA A 125 11.85 18.24 9.28
N ALA A 126 10.57 17.83 9.18
CA ALA A 126 9.85 17.19 10.28
C ALA A 126 10.45 15.82 10.63
N GLY A 127 10.70 14.97 9.63
CA GLY A 127 11.21 13.62 9.81
C GLY A 127 12.62 13.53 10.39
N THR A 128 13.45 14.60 10.25
CA THR A 128 14.78 14.70 10.83
C THR A 128 14.85 15.53 12.12
N SER A 129 13.71 16.08 12.58
CA SER A 129 13.64 17.00 13.72
C SER A 129 14.15 16.39 15.05
N TYR A 130 14.03 15.07 15.20
CA TYR A 130 14.59 14.34 16.35
C TYR A 130 16.10 14.55 16.49
N ALA A 131 16.82 14.63 15.37
CA ALA A 131 18.28 14.83 15.34
C ALA A 131 18.67 16.30 15.26
N THR A 132 17.93 17.13 14.52
CA THR A 132 18.25 18.55 14.29
C THR A 132 17.79 19.44 15.42
N GLN A 133 16.62 19.17 16.02
CA GLN A 133 16.00 19.95 17.08
C GLN A 133 15.94 19.23 18.43
N GLY A 134 16.19 17.90 18.45
CA GLY A 134 16.06 17.05 19.64
C GLY A 134 14.59 16.81 20.03
N VAL A 135 13.65 17.08 19.13
CA VAL A 135 12.21 16.95 19.32
C VAL A 135 11.64 16.20 18.12
N PRO A 136 11.22 14.93 18.27
CA PRO A 136 10.68 14.18 17.16
C PRO A 136 9.31 14.72 16.75
N MET A 137 9.12 14.90 15.45
CA MET A 137 7.84 15.14 14.79
C MET A 137 7.52 13.95 13.92
N VAL A 138 6.23 13.70 13.68
CA VAL A 138 5.72 12.56 12.93
C VAL A 138 5.01 13.07 11.68
N PRO A 139 5.73 13.26 10.56
CA PRO A 139 5.10 13.71 9.33
C PRO A 139 4.31 12.58 8.66
N PHE A 140 3.11 12.92 8.20
CA PHE A 140 2.27 12.16 7.30
C PHE A 140 2.09 12.98 6.03
N TYR A 141 2.87 12.67 5.00
CA TYR A 141 2.78 13.38 3.73
C TYR A 141 1.93 12.59 2.74
N THR A 142 0.74 13.12 2.44
CA THR A 142 -0.21 12.56 1.49
C THR A 142 -0.08 13.27 0.14
N PHE A 143 0.07 12.51 -0.93
CA PHE A 143 0.21 13.01 -2.30
C PHE A 143 -0.52 12.09 -3.29
N TYR A 144 -0.77 12.57 -4.50
CA TYR A 144 -1.15 11.67 -5.58
C TYR A 144 -0.03 10.67 -5.83
N SER A 145 -0.31 9.37 -5.73
CA SER A 145 0.72 8.33 -5.81
C SER A 145 1.54 8.41 -7.11
N MET A 146 0.92 8.81 -8.20
CA MET A 146 1.58 9.05 -9.49
C MET A 146 2.66 10.12 -9.42
N PHE A 147 2.51 11.14 -8.55
CA PHE A 147 3.40 12.29 -8.53
C PHE A 147 4.46 12.25 -7.44
N GLY A 148 4.38 11.32 -6.50
CA GLY A 148 5.39 11.16 -5.45
C GLY A 148 6.72 10.69 -5.99
N PHE A 149 6.93 9.39 -6.07
CA PHE A 149 8.19 8.81 -6.54
C PHE A 149 8.56 9.23 -7.96
N GLN A 150 7.60 9.47 -8.85
CA GLN A 150 7.91 9.87 -10.22
C GLN A 150 8.46 11.28 -10.33
N ARG A 151 8.02 12.21 -9.48
CA ARG A 151 8.47 13.61 -9.53
C ARG A 151 9.62 13.93 -8.58
N VAL A 152 9.65 13.30 -7.43
CA VAL A 152 10.56 13.68 -6.33
C VAL A 152 11.35 12.50 -5.76
N ALA A 153 11.60 11.46 -6.57
CA ALA A 153 12.34 10.28 -6.13
C ALA A 153 13.75 10.61 -5.62
N ASP A 154 14.44 11.57 -6.23
CA ASP A 154 15.75 12.05 -5.79
C ASP A 154 15.70 12.73 -4.41
N LEU A 155 14.65 13.50 -4.14
CA LEU A 155 14.43 14.10 -2.82
C LEU A 155 14.00 13.05 -1.78
N ILE A 156 13.22 12.03 -2.17
CA ILE A 156 12.91 10.88 -1.30
C ILE A 156 14.20 10.13 -0.96
N TRP A 157 15.08 9.93 -1.94
CA TRP A 157 16.39 9.33 -1.71
C TRP A 157 17.24 10.18 -0.74
N ALA A 158 17.26 11.50 -0.92
CA ALA A 158 17.97 12.41 -0.02
C ALA A 158 17.38 12.41 1.40
N ALA A 159 16.04 12.33 1.55
CA ALA A 159 15.38 12.19 2.83
C ALA A 159 15.75 10.86 3.52
N ALA A 160 15.82 9.76 2.76
CA ALA A 160 16.29 8.45 3.23
C ALA A 160 17.73 8.52 3.73
N ASP A 161 18.64 9.12 2.96
CA ASP A 161 20.04 9.30 3.32
C ASP A 161 20.20 10.22 4.55
N ALA A 162 19.36 11.25 4.66
CA ALA A 162 19.26 12.09 5.85
C ALA A 162 18.62 11.38 7.05
N ARG A 163 18.13 10.14 6.88
CA ARG A 163 17.45 9.32 7.90
C ARG A 163 16.17 9.98 8.43
N ALA A 164 15.39 10.56 7.54
CA ALA A 164 14.07 11.05 7.87
C ALA A 164 13.16 9.88 8.27
N ARG A 165 12.28 10.13 9.24
CA ARG A 165 11.28 9.19 9.75
C ARG A 165 9.89 9.76 9.48
N GLY A 166 8.93 8.93 9.17
CA GLY A 166 7.55 9.35 8.90
C GLY A 166 6.86 8.48 7.87
N PHE A 167 5.72 8.94 7.39
CA PHE A 167 4.86 8.20 6.47
C PHE A 167 4.64 9.00 5.20
N LEU A 168 4.95 8.39 4.07
CA LEU A 168 4.56 8.83 2.74
C LEU A 168 3.29 8.06 2.36
N LEU A 169 2.24 8.77 1.97
CA LEU A 169 0.94 8.19 1.63
C LEU A 169 0.66 8.46 0.14
N GLY A 170 0.75 7.42 -0.69
CA GLY A 170 0.37 7.50 -2.09
C GLY A 170 -1.13 7.34 -2.24
N ALA A 171 -1.86 8.44 -2.23
CA ALA A 171 -3.30 8.45 -2.34
C ALA A 171 -3.76 8.42 -3.80
N THR A 172 -5.01 7.99 -4.03
CA THR A 172 -5.54 7.70 -5.37
C THR A 172 -4.69 6.67 -6.13
N ALA A 173 -4.19 5.67 -5.38
CA ALA A 173 -3.33 4.64 -5.91
C ALA A 173 -4.02 3.73 -6.94
N GLY A 174 -3.21 3.07 -7.76
CA GLY A 174 -3.66 2.12 -8.76
C GLY A 174 -4.11 2.74 -10.08
N ARG A 175 -4.25 1.90 -11.09
CA ARG A 175 -4.70 2.33 -12.43
C ARG A 175 -6.18 2.14 -12.67
N THR A 176 -6.81 1.18 -12.01
CA THR A 176 -8.22 0.86 -12.26
C THR A 176 -9.16 1.48 -11.23
N THR A 177 -8.67 1.79 -10.05
CA THR A 177 -9.48 2.35 -8.95
C THR A 177 -9.81 3.82 -9.12
N LEU A 178 -8.97 4.58 -9.79
CA LEU A 178 -9.16 6.01 -10.06
C LEU A 178 -9.98 6.21 -11.33
N GLN A 179 -11.30 6.16 -11.21
CA GLN A 179 -12.23 6.34 -12.33
C GLN A 179 -12.56 7.81 -12.59
N GLY A 180 -12.77 8.17 -13.85
CA GLY A 180 -13.21 9.52 -14.25
C GLY A 180 -12.14 10.60 -14.16
N GLU A 181 -10.95 10.25 -13.74
CA GLU A 181 -9.79 11.14 -13.71
C GLU A 181 -8.98 11.07 -15.01
N GLY A 182 -8.09 12.03 -15.20
CA GLY A 182 -7.14 11.96 -16.30
C GLY A 182 -6.12 10.83 -16.11
N LEU A 183 -5.75 10.19 -17.21
CA LEU A 183 -4.81 9.07 -17.21
C LEU A 183 -3.46 9.38 -16.53
N GLN A 184 -3.08 10.66 -16.45
CA GLN A 184 -1.85 11.11 -15.79
C GLN A 184 -1.87 10.93 -14.26
N HIS A 185 -3.02 10.70 -13.65
CA HIS A 185 -3.14 10.43 -12.21
C HIS A 185 -3.07 8.93 -11.87
N GLN A 186 -3.16 8.04 -12.88
CA GLN A 186 -3.23 6.60 -12.67
C GLN A 186 -1.85 5.98 -12.47
N ASP A 187 -1.52 5.71 -11.23
CA ASP A 187 -0.26 5.10 -10.81
C ASP A 187 -0.29 3.58 -10.90
N GLY A 188 0.68 3.00 -11.58
CA GLY A 188 0.90 1.56 -11.62
C GLY A 188 2.35 1.16 -11.28
N HIS A 189 3.22 2.08 -10.85
CA HIS A 189 4.65 1.82 -10.74
C HIS A 189 5.35 2.43 -9.52
N SER A 190 4.68 3.22 -8.70
CA SER A 190 5.30 3.86 -7.51
C SER A 190 5.90 2.85 -6.54
N LEU A 191 5.25 1.69 -6.33
CA LEU A 191 5.79 0.62 -5.48
C LEU A 191 7.09 0.03 -6.03
N LEU A 192 7.26 -0.05 -7.37
CA LEU A 192 8.51 -0.48 -7.97
C LEU A 192 9.63 0.55 -7.72
N LEU A 193 9.33 1.84 -7.87
CA LEU A 193 10.28 2.91 -7.55
C LEU A 193 10.63 2.92 -6.06
N ALA A 194 9.65 2.76 -5.18
CA ALA A 194 9.85 2.65 -3.73
C ALA A 194 10.74 1.46 -3.35
N SER A 195 10.67 0.36 -4.11
CA SER A 195 11.50 -0.82 -3.85
C SER A 195 13.00 -0.57 -4.04
N SER A 196 13.38 0.51 -4.75
CA SER A 196 14.78 0.90 -4.93
C SER A 196 15.38 1.64 -3.71
N VAL A 197 14.55 2.19 -2.82
CA VAL A 197 15.02 2.97 -1.65
C VAL A 197 15.25 2.05 -0.45
N PRO A 198 16.48 1.93 0.07
CA PRO A 198 16.83 0.90 1.08
C PRO A 198 16.07 1.02 2.41
N THR A 199 15.76 2.24 2.85
CA THR A 199 15.10 2.50 4.15
C THR A 199 13.59 2.71 4.02
N CYS A 200 13.03 2.53 2.82
CA CYS A 200 11.60 2.66 2.57
C CYS A 200 10.89 1.33 2.84
N GLU A 201 10.02 1.29 3.81
CA GLU A 201 9.10 0.19 4.06
C GLU A 201 7.82 0.44 3.22
N ALA A 202 7.70 -0.25 2.06
CA ALA A 202 6.63 0.02 1.10
C ALA A 202 5.57 -1.07 1.13
N TYR A 203 4.29 -0.68 1.29
CA TYR A 203 3.15 -1.58 1.44
C TYR A 203 1.95 -1.15 0.59
N ASP A 204 1.16 -2.15 0.21
CA ASP A 204 -0.07 -2.02 -0.57
C ASP A 204 -1.26 -2.66 0.18
N PRO A 205 -1.75 -2.00 1.26
CA PRO A 205 -2.81 -2.57 2.09
C PRO A 205 -4.18 -2.56 1.40
N ALA A 206 -4.91 -3.66 1.54
CA ALA A 206 -6.29 -3.80 1.08
C ALA A 206 -7.33 -3.39 2.14
N PHE A 207 -7.05 -3.61 3.42
CA PHE A 207 -8.05 -3.55 4.48
C PHE A 207 -7.71 -2.54 5.59
N ALA A 208 -8.75 -2.13 6.30
CA ALA A 208 -8.63 -1.16 7.40
C ALA A 208 -7.65 -1.61 8.49
N TYR A 209 -7.75 -2.88 8.91
CA TYR A 209 -6.86 -3.44 9.92
C TYR A 209 -5.41 -3.54 9.44
N GLU A 210 -5.17 -3.86 8.15
CA GLU A 210 -3.81 -3.88 7.59
C GLU A 210 -3.16 -2.51 7.70
N LEU A 211 -3.89 -1.45 7.30
CA LEU A 211 -3.41 -0.08 7.38
C LEU A 211 -3.13 0.34 8.83
N ALA A 212 -4.02 0.00 9.77
CA ALA A 212 -3.86 0.30 11.18
C ALA A 212 -2.63 -0.42 11.78
N ILE A 213 -2.45 -1.71 11.49
CA ILE A 213 -1.29 -2.51 11.91
C ILE A 213 0.01 -1.88 11.39
N LEU A 214 0.07 -1.52 10.09
CA LEU A 214 1.27 -0.96 9.46
C LEU A 214 1.64 0.42 10.03
N ILE A 215 0.66 1.28 10.29
CA ILE A 215 0.93 2.59 10.90
C ILE A 215 1.39 2.41 12.35
N ARG A 216 0.77 1.53 13.13
CA ARG A 216 1.19 1.20 14.49
C ARG A 216 2.62 0.66 14.53
N ASP A 217 2.93 -0.32 13.66
CA ASP A 217 4.28 -0.87 13.53
C ASP A 217 5.31 0.22 13.18
N GLY A 218 5.00 1.06 12.21
CA GLY A 218 5.86 2.17 11.82
C GLY A 218 6.15 3.15 12.96
N LEU A 219 5.14 3.51 13.74
CA LEU A 219 5.31 4.36 14.91
C LEU A 219 6.22 3.70 15.96
N HIS A 220 6.04 2.42 16.24
CA HIS A 220 6.89 1.67 17.17
C HIS A 220 8.33 1.56 16.65
N ARG A 221 8.54 1.19 15.41
CA ARG A 221 9.87 1.03 14.83
C ARG A 221 10.64 2.35 14.76
N MET A 222 10.02 3.39 14.21
CA MET A 222 10.68 4.69 14.01
C MET A 222 10.88 5.47 15.30
N TYR A 223 9.88 5.51 16.16
CA TYR A 223 9.85 6.42 17.33
C TYR A 223 9.99 5.70 18.66
N GLY A 224 9.63 4.43 18.75
CA GLY A 224 9.88 3.58 19.90
C GLY A 224 11.29 3.00 19.88
N ASN A 225 11.65 2.29 18.79
CA ASN A 225 12.94 1.60 18.65
C ASN A 225 14.04 2.50 18.06
N GLY A 226 13.67 3.62 17.43
CA GLY A 226 14.62 4.55 16.83
C GLY A 226 15.21 4.08 15.49
N GLU A 227 14.52 3.22 14.76
CA GLU A 227 14.96 2.76 13.45
C GLU A 227 14.96 3.90 12.42
N ASP A 228 16.01 3.95 11.61
CA ASP A 228 16.17 4.97 10.55
C ASP A 228 15.49 4.49 9.25
N ILE A 229 14.18 4.41 9.28
CA ILE A 229 13.29 4.00 8.18
C ILE A 229 12.15 5.00 8.04
N PHE A 230 11.44 4.92 6.93
CA PHE A 230 10.14 5.58 6.70
C PHE A 230 9.22 4.63 5.94
N TYR A 231 7.91 4.87 6.05
CA TYR A 231 6.89 4.05 5.39
C TYR A 231 6.38 4.72 4.13
N TYR A 232 6.11 3.92 3.10
CA TYR A 232 5.29 4.29 1.95
C TYR A 232 4.08 3.37 1.89
N LEU A 233 2.88 3.93 2.05
CA LEU A 233 1.62 3.19 2.03
C LEU A 233 0.75 3.70 0.90
N THR A 234 0.19 2.79 0.11
CA THR A 234 -0.79 3.14 -0.92
C THR A 234 -2.18 3.29 -0.31
N LEU A 235 -2.95 4.26 -0.80
CA LEU A 235 -4.32 4.52 -0.38
C LEU A 235 -5.24 4.60 -1.60
N TYR A 236 -6.39 3.97 -1.53
CA TYR A 236 -7.36 3.87 -2.61
C TYR A 236 -8.64 4.63 -2.29
N ASN A 237 -9.31 5.17 -3.32
CA ASN A 237 -10.59 5.87 -3.20
C ASN A 237 -11.78 4.97 -3.55
N GLU A 238 -11.57 3.69 -3.82
CA GLU A 238 -12.65 2.74 -4.02
C GLU A 238 -13.26 2.32 -2.67
N ASN A 239 -14.58 2.43 -2.57
CA ASN A 239 -15.30 1.98 -1.39
C ASN A 239 -15.71 0.52 -1.53
N TYR A 240 -15.51 -0.25 -0.49
CA TYR A 240 -15.97 -1.63 -0.32
C TYR A 240 -16.17 -1.96 1.16
N ALA A 241 -16.98 -2.98 1.45
CA ALA A 241 -17.14 -3.47 2.80
C ALA A 241 -15.82 -4.14 3.25
N MET A 242 -15.23 -3.62 4.31
CA MET A 242 -13.95 -4.15 4.82
C MET A 242 -14.19 -5.27 5.82
N PRO A 243 -13.55 -6.44 5.63
CA PRO A 243 -13.70 -7.57 6.53
C PRO A 243 -13.06 -7.30 7.89
N PRO A 244 -13.46 -8.04 8.93
CA PRO A 244 -12.75 -8.02 10.20
C PRO A 244 -11.36 -8.66 10.06
N GLU A 245 -10.45 -8.30 10.97
CA GLU A 245 -9.11 -8.86 11.08
C GLU A 245 -9.17 -10.37 11.37
N PRO A 246 -8.59 -11.24 10.54
CA PRO A 246 -8.47 -12.63 10.88
C PRO A 246 -7.51 -12.82 12.09
N PRO A 247 -7.75 -13.80 12.97
CA PRO A 247 -6.91 -14.00 14.15
C PRO A 247 -5.44 -14.26 13.80
N GLY A 248 -4.51 -13.54 14.43
CA GLY A 248 -3.08 -13.82 14.36
C GLY A 248 -2.38 -13.41 13.06
N VAL A 249 -2.98 -12.54 12.24
CA VAL A 249 -2.39 -12.12 10.94
C VAL A 249 -1.42 -10.96 11.05
N ALA A 250 -1.35 -10.27 12.18
CA ALA A 250 -0.59 -9.02 12.33
C ALA A 250 0.88 -9.15 11.86
N ASP A 251 1.58 -10.20 12.29
CA ASP A 251 2.97 -10.44 11.84
C ASP A 251 3.05 -10.65 10.32
N GLY A 252 2.08 -11.37 9.75
CA GLY A 252 2.00 -11.60 8.31
C GLY A 252 1.76 -10.33 7.51
N VAL A 253 0.94 -9.42 8.04
CA VAL A 253 0.71 -8.07 7.46
C VAL A 253 2.02 -7.29 7.41
N ILE A 254 2.78 -7.25 8.50
CA ILE A 254 4.06 -6.54 8.61
C ILE A 254 5.14 -7.18 7.73
N GLU A 255 5.17 -8.51 7.68
CA GLU A 255 6.17 -9.26 6.91
C GLU A 255 5.82 -9.45 5.43
N GLY A 256 4.67 -8.92 5.00
CA GLY A 256 4.33 -8.74 3.59
C GLY A 256 3.43 -9.79 2.96
N LEU A 257 3.09 -10.89 3.66
CA LEU A 257 2.23 -11.95 3.13
C LEU A 257 1.56 -12.75 4.25
N TYR A 258 0.26 -12.94 4.16
CA TYR A 258 -0.50 -13.82 5.04
C TYR A 258 -1.68 -14.46 4.32
N ARG A 259 -2.10 -15.66 4.79
CA ARG A 259 -3.31 -16.32 4.28
C ARG A 259 -4.54 -15.63 4.82
N TRP A 260 -5.28 -14.98 3.93
CA TRP A 260 -6.50 -14.26 4.29
C TRP A 260 -7.71 -15.21 4.42
N ARG A 261 -7.84 -16.17 3.50
CA ARG A 261 -8.94 -17.15 3.49
C ARG A 261 -8.46 -18.50 2.98
N GLU A 262 -8.76 -19.56 3.72
CA GLU A 262 -8.49 -20.93 3.31
C GLU A 262 -9.39 -21.35 2.14
N ALA A 263 -8.89 -22.24 1.29
CA ALA A 263 -9.71 -22.85 0.25
C ALA A 263 -10.82 -23.68 0.90
N PRO A 264 -12.07 -23.60 0.41
CA PRO A 264 -13.12 -24.54 0.82
C PRO A 264 -12.69 -25.99 0.64
N SER A 265 -13.26 -26.91 1.43
CA SER A 265 -12.95 -28.34 1.32
C SER A 265 -13.38 -28.94 -0.03
N GLU A 266 -14.44 -28.41 -0.60
CA GLU A 266 -14.97 -28.74 -1.92
C GLU A 266 -15.08 -27.47 -2.78
N PRO A 267 -14.82 -27.54 -4.09
CA PRO A 267 -14.41 -28.70 -4.89
C PRO A 267 -12.94 -29.12 -4.65
N PRO A 268 -12.54 -30.36 -5.06
CA PRO A 268 -11.19 -30.90 -4.78
C PRO A 268 -10.08 -30.26 -5.62
N THR A 269 -10.38 -29.67 -6.78
CA THR A 269 -9.40 -28.94 -7.60
C THR A 269 -9.10 -27.61 -6.93
N ARG A 270 -7.82 -27.32 -6.69
CA ARG A 270 -7.40 -26.17 -5.89
C ARG A 270 -6.35 -25.35 -6.59
N ALA A 271 -6.36 -24.04 -6.34
CA ALA A 271 -5.32 -23.11 -6.71
C ALA A 271 -5.17 -22.02 -5.63
N THR A 272 -4.12 -21.26 -5.72
CA THR A 272 -3.82 -20.14 -4.80
C THR A 272 -3.81 -18.83 -5.55
N LEU A 273 -4.45 -17.81 -4.97
CA LEU A 273 -4.47 -16.45 -5.51
C LEU A 273 -3.94 -15.46 -4.48
N LEU A 274 -2.87 -14.76 -4.86
CA LEU A 274 -2.35 -13.63 -4.09
C LEU A 274 -3.01 -12.36 -4.62
N PHE A 275 -3.45 -11.48 -3.73
CA PHE A 275 -3.94 -10.14 -4.09
C PHE A 275 -3.21 -9.07 -3.29
N SER A 276 -3.16 -7.84 -3.81
CA SER A 276 -2.70 -6.67 -3.07
C SER A 276 -3.63 -5.48 -3.30
N GLY A 277 -3.75 -4.61 -2.30
CA GLY A 277 -4.57 -3.41 -2.39
C GLY A 277 -5.99 -3.67 -2.89
N ALA A 278 -6.54 -2.75 -3.67
CA ALA A 278 -7.91 -2.83 -4.17
C ALA A 278 -8.17 -3.97 -5.18
N ALA A 279 -7.13 -4.67 -5.65
CA ALA A 279 -7.31 -5.84 -6.51
C ALA A 279 -8.03 -7.01 -5.81
N TRP A 280 -8.11 -6.97 -4.47
CA TRP A 280 -8.86 -7.95 -3.68
C TRP A 280 -10.33 -8.08 -4.12
N VAL A 281 -10.95 -6.99 -4.58
CA VAL A 281 -12.36 -6.99 -5.06
C VAL A 281 -12.52 -7.98 -6.22
N CYS A 282 -11.63 -7.91 -7.22
CA CYS A 282 -11.65 -8.84 -8.36
C CYS A 282 -11.20 -10.25 -7.95
N ALA A 283 -10.31 -10.37 -6.98
CA ALA A 283 -9.85 -11.66 -6.47
C ALA A 283 -10.97 -12.42 -5.75
N ASP A 284 -11.77 -11.74 -4.95
CA ASP A 284 -12.91 -12.33 -4.24
C ASP A 284 -14.02 -12.74 -5.21
N GLU A 285 -14.36 -11.88 -6.18
CA GLU A 285 -15.32 -12.17 -7.26
C GLU A 285 -14.86 -13.40 -8.07
N ALA A 286 -13.59 -13.47 -8.46
CA ALA A 286 -13.02 -14.59 -9.18
C ALA A 286 -13.06 -15.89 -8.36
N ALA A 287 -12.87 -15.82 -7.05
CA ALA A 287 -12.94 -16.99 -6.17
C ALA A 287 -14.37 -17.58 -6.12
N HIS A 288 -15.39 -16.73 -6.09
CA HIS A 288 -16.78 -17.16 -6.15
C HIS A 288 -17.11 -17.81 -7.52
N GLU A 289 -16.75 -17.15 -8.62
CA GLU A 289 -16.94 -17.67 -9.98
C GLU A 289 -16.25 -19.03 -10.19
N LEU A 290 -15.01 -19.19 -9.71
CA LEU A 290 -14.26 -20.42 -9.80
C LEU A 290 -14.92 -21.56 -9.04
N ALA A 291 -15.40 -21.30 -7.82
CA ALA A 291 -16.07 -22.31 -7.01
C ALA A 291 -17.41 -22.74 -7.59
N GLU A 292 -18.26 -21.77 -7.98
CA GLU A 292 -19.63 -22.03 -8.42
C GLU A 292 -19.72 -22.60 -9.82
N ARG A 293 -18.84 -22.16 -10.73
CA ARG A 293 -18.99 -22.43 -12.16
C ARG A 293 -17.92 -23.37 -12.71
N TRP A 294 -16.72 -23.32 -12.17
CA TRP A 294 -15.55 -24.03 -12.73
C TRP A 294 -15.05 -25.16 -11.85
N GLY A 295 -15.65 -25.37 -10.69
CA GLY A 295 -15.27 -26.47 -9.79
C GLY A 295 -13.85 -26.34 -9.25
N VAL A 296 -13.38 -25.12 -8.98
CA VAL A 296 -12.06 -24.81 -8.42
C VAL A 296 -12.19 -24.05 -7.12
N ALA A 297 -11.60 -24.56 -6.04
CA ALA A 297 -11.52 -23.88 -4.75
C ALA A 297 -10.24 -23.04 -4.66
N LEU A 298 -10.38 -21.73 -4.41
CA LEU A 298 -9.24 -20.84 -4.21
C LEU A 298 -8.89 -20.65 -2.74
N GLU A 299 -7.59 -20.73 -2.46
CA GLU A 299 -6.98 -20.18 -1.27
C GLU A 299 -6.57 -18.73 -1.57
N LEU A 300 -6.96 -17.77 -0.72
CA LEU A 300 -6.68 -16.35 -0.92
C LEU A 300 -5.64 -15.84 0.08
N TRP A 301 -4.62 -15.15 -0.43
CA TRP A 301 -3.56 -14.55 0.34
C TRP A 301 -3.47 -13.05 0.08
N SER A 302 -3.36 -12.25 1.15
CA SER A 302 -3.05 -10.83 1.02
C SER A 302 -1.52 -10.64 1.01
N ALA A 303 -1.03 -10.06 -0.09
CA ALA A 303 0.38 -9.71 -0.27
C ALA A 303 0.53 -8.20 -0.02
N THR A 304 0.71 -7.83 1.22
CA THR A 304 0.82 -6.43 1.64
C THR A 304 2.13 -5.77 1.21
N SER A 305 3.23 -6.54 1.02
CA SER A 305 4.51 -5.99 0.58
C SER A 305 5.38 -6.99 -0.18
N TYR A 306 5.41 -6.90 -1.49
CA TYR A 306 6.35 -7.67 -2.32
C TYR A 306 7.80 -7.24 -2.10
N LYS A 307 8.05 -5.96 -1.79
CA LYS A 307 9.39 -5.46 -1.43
C LYS A 307 9.93 -6.17 -0.19
N ARG A 308 9.16 -6.22 0.88
CA ARG A 308 9.55 -6.85 2.15
C ARG A 308 9.88 -8.33 1.95
N LEU A 309 9.05 -9.06 1.23
CA LEU A 309 9.27 -10.47 0.90
C LEU A 309 10.55 -10.68 0.09
N ARG A 310 10.80 -9.80 -0.90
CA ARG A 310 12.01 -9.85 -1.71
C ARG A 310 13.27 -9.60 -0.89
N GLU A 311 13.28 -8.59 -0.04
CA GLU A 311 14.44 -8.21 0.79
C GLU A 311 14.78 -9.29 1.81
N GLU A 312 13.75 -9.90 2.43
CA GLU A 312 13.94 -11.05 3.31
C GLU A 312 14.57 -12.21 2.55
N ALA A 313 14.04 -12.58 1.38
CA ALA A 313 14.56 -13.67 0.57
C ALA A 313 16.01 -13.43 0.12
N LEU A 314 16.36 -12.20 -0.27
CA LEU A 314 17.76 -11.83 -0.58
C LEU A 314 18.67 -11.97 0.63
N SER A 315 18.19 -11.63 1.81
CA SER A 315 18.93 -11.78 3.07
C SER A 315 19.18 -13.26 3.40
N VAL A 316 18.17 -14.10 3.19
CA VAL A 316 18.28 -15.57 3.34
C VAL A 316 19.28 -16.16 2.34
N GLU A 317 19.21 -15.79 1.07
CA GLU A 317 20.18 -16.22 0.06
C GLU A 317 21.61 -15.80 0.40
N ARG A 318 21.78 -14.55 0.85
CA ARG A 318 23.10 -14.09 1.29
C ARG A 318 23.61 -14.91 2.45
N TRP A 319 22.75 -15.16 3.45
CA TRP A 319 23.13 -15.96 4.63
C TRP A 319 23.56 -17.36 4.20
N ASN A 320 22.77 -18.06 3.40
CA ASN A 320 23.07 -19.41 2.89
C ASN A 320 24.40 -19.47 2.14
N ARG A 321 24.67 -18.47 1.29
CA ARG A 321 25.94 -18.39 0.55
C ARG A 321 27.15 -18.20 1.45
N LEU A 322 27.00 -17.49 2.57
CA LEU A 322 28.08 -17.18 3.49
C LEU A 322 28.24 -18.23 4.63
N HIS A 323 27.29 -19.15 4.76
CA HIS A 323 27.28 -20.22 5.77
C HIS A 323 27.13 -21.60 5.11
N PRO A 324 28.07 -22.01 4.23
CA PRO A 324 27.91 -23.25 3.42
C PRO A 324 27.95 -24.53 4.23
N ALA A 325 28.42 -24.48 5.47
CA ALA A 325 28.48 -25.63 6.39
C ALA A 325 27.21 -25.77 7.27
N GLU A 326 26.31 -24.81 7.23
CA GLU A 326 25.07 -24.85 8.00
C GLU A 326 23.89 -25.29 7.13
N SER A 327 22.81 -25.75 7.79
CA SER A 327 21.57 -26.11 7.07
C SER A 327 20.99 -24.88 6.36
N PRO A 328 20.67 -24.94 5.08
CA PRO A 328 20.14 -23.78 4.36
C PRO A 328 18.79 -23.34 4.94
N ARG A 329 18.64 -22.03 5.08
CA ARG A 329 17.36 -21.38 5.41
C ARG A 329 16.50 -21.26 4.17
N LEU A 330 15.17 -21.32 4.35
CA LEU A 330 14.22 -21.07 3.27
C LEU A 330 13.70 -19.63 3.38
N PRO A 331 13.56 -18.91 2.26
CA PRO A 331 12.85 -17.63 2.24
C PRO A 331 11.42 -17.77 2.75
N ARG A 332 10.92 -16.75 3.45
CA ARG A 332 9.56 -16.74 4.01
C ARG A 332 8.50 -17.03 2.95
N VAL A 333 8.60 -16.40 1.79
CA VAL A 333 7.68 -16.65 0.68
C VAL A 333 7.67 -18.11 0.25
N THR A 334 8.83 -18.77 0.21
CA THR A 334 8.94 -20.21 -0.10
C THR A 334 8.33 -21.07 0.99
N GLN A 335 8.53 -20.72 2.27
CA GLN A 335 7.94 -21.45 3.39
C GLN A 335 6.41 -21.37 3.38
N LEU A 336 5.86 -20.14 3.28
CA LEU A 336 4.42 -19.91 3.32
C LEU A 336 3.70 -20.55 2.13
N LEU A 337 4.23 -20.36 0.92
CA LEU A 337 3.62 -20.87 -0.31
C LEU A 337 4.03 -22.31 -0.64
N GLY A 338 4.95 -22.90 0.11
CA GLY A 338 5.31 -24.30 -0.03
C GLY A 338 4.17 -25.26 0.36
N GLU A 339 3.25 -24.80 1.19
CA GLU A 339 2.04 -25.52 1.60
C GLU A 339 0.79 -25.04 0.83
N ALA A 340 0.95 -24.09 -0.09
CA ALA A 340 -0.15 -23.52 -0.85
C ALA A 340 -0.80 -24.55 -1.79
N ALA A 341 -2.09 -24.38 -2.00
CA ALA A 341 -2.88 -25.32 -2.79
C ALA A 341 -2.72 -25.04 -4.30
N GLY A 342 -2.05 -25.95 -5.03
CA GLY A 342 -1.97 -25.92 -6.49
C GLY A 342 -1.11 -24.80 -7.07
N PRO A 343 -1.33 -24.40 -8.34
CA PRO A 343 -0.62 -23.31 -8.98
C PRO A 343 -1.00 -21.95 -8.39
N ILE A 344 -0.08 -20.98 -8.50
CA ILE A 344 -0.21 -19.67 -7.85
C ILE A 344 -0.38 -18.58 -8.91
N VAL A 345 -1.44 -17.80 -8.75
CA VAL A 345 -1.67 -16.56 -9.53
C VAL A 345 -1.56 -15.38 -8.58
N ALA A 346 -1.04 -14.25 -9.03
CA ALA A 346 -1.05 -13.00 -8.27
C ALA A 346 -1.77 -11.92 -9.06
N VAL A 347 -2.57 -11.08 -8.40
CA VAL A 347 -3.23 -9.93 -9.01
C VAL A 347 -2.95 -8.65 -8.22
N THR A 348 -2.65 -7.58 -8.93
CA THR A 348 -2.40 -6.25 -8.37
C THR A 348 -2.94 -5.16 -9.28
N ASP A 349 -3.29 -4.00 -8.71
CA ASP A 349 -3.64 -2.80 -9.50
C ASP A 349 -2.40 -1.98 -9.93
N PHE A 350 -1.23 -2.57 -9.75
CA PHE A 350 0.07 -2.08 -10.22
C PHE A 350 0.60 -2.96 -11.36
N MET A 351 1.74 -2.58 -11.94
CA MET A 351 2.37 -3.37 -12.99
C MET A 351 2.84 -4.75 -12.50
N LYS A 352 2.86 -5.74 -13.41
CA LYS A 352 3.27 -7.14 -13.12
C LYS A 352 4.66 -7.25 -12.50
N ALA A 353 5.54 -6.28 -12.75
CA ALA A 353 6.86 -6.24 -12.14
C ALA A 353 6.84 -6.14 -10.59
N ILE A 354 5.69 -5.79 -9.99
CA ILE A 354 5.54 -5.77 -8.53
C ILE A 354 5.49 -7.20 -7.97
N PRO A 355 4.53 -8.07 -8.34
CA PRO A 355 4.56 -9.46 -7.90
C PRO A 355 5.73 -10.27 -8.49
N ASP A 356 6.25 -9.93 -9.67
CA ASP A 356 7.44 -10.59 -10.25
C ASP A 356 8.66 -10.52 -9.32
N GLN A 357 8.73 -9.54 -8.42
CA GLN A 357 9.83 -9.41 -7.47
C GLN A 357 10.07 -10.66 -6.61
N ILE A 358 9.05 -11.48 -6.39
CA ILE A 358 9.16 -12.71 -5.60
C ILE A 358 9.17 -13.99 -6.44
N GLY A 359 8.92 -13.90 -7.75
CA GLY A 359 8.64 -15.04 -8.62
C GLY A 359 9.68 -16.19 -8.55
N ARG A 360 10.97 -15.84 -8.37
CA ARG A 360 12.03 -16.87 -8.31
C ARG A 360 12.04 -17.70 -7.01
N TRP A 361 11.32 -17.27 -5.97
CA TRP A 361 11.21 -17.97 -4.69
C TRP A 361 9.85 -18.61 -4.45
N VAL A 362 8.89 -18.34 -5.33
CA VAL A 362 7.58 -18.98 -5.30
C VAL A 362 7.74 -20.43 -5.74
N PRO A 363 7.28 -21.41 -4.96
CA PRO A 363 7.36 -22.82 -5.34
C PRO A 363 6.31 -23.15 -6.40
N GLY A 364 6.77 -23.70 -7.54
CA GLY A 364 5.89 -24.13 -8.64
C GLY A 364 5.50 -23.02 -9.63
N PRO A 365 4.46 -23.26 -10.46
CA PRO A 365 4.00 -22.31 -11.45
C PRO A 365 3.46 -21.03 -10.82
N PHE A 366 3.93 -19.88 -11.32
CA PHE A 366 3.54 -18.55 -10.83
C PHE A 366 3.19 -17.64 -12.01
N LEU A 367 2.02 -17.01 -11.95
CA LEU A 367 1.54 -16.12 -13.01
C LEU A 367 1.05 -14.79 -12.39
N PRO A 368 1.74 -13.67 -12.60
CA PRO A 368 1.28 -12.36 -12.18
C PRO A 368 0.32 -11.73 -13.20
N LEU A 369 -0.74 -11.11 -12.70
CA LEU A 369 -1.63 -10.20 -13.41
C LEU A 369 -1.47 -8.80 -12.84
N GLY A 370 -1.48 -7.78 -13.70
CA GLY A 370 -1.28 -6.39 -13.27
C GLY A 370 -1.51 -5.42 -14.42
N THR A 371 -1.44 -4.15 -14.11
CA THR A 371 -1.84 -3.03 -14.98
C THR A 371 -0.64 -2.44 -15.74
N ASP A 372 -0.02 -3.21 -16.62
CA ASP A 372 1.09 -2.73 -17.46
C ASP A 372 0.59 -1.75 -18.54
N GLY A 373 1.46 -0.83 -18.97
CA GLY A 373 1.16 0.18 -19.98
C GLY A 373 0.84 1.56 -19.38
N PHE A 374 0.25 2.42 -20.17
CA PHE A 374 -0.20 3.75 -19.73
C PHE A 374 -1.58 3.68 -19.07
N GLY A 375 -1.88 4.65 -18.20
CA GLY A 375 -3.21 4.83 -17.65
C GLY A 375 -4.27 5.08 -18.73
N ARG A 376 -5.53 4.86 -18.38
CA ARG A 376 -6.71 5.12 -19.25
C ARG A 376 -7.81 5.80 -18.42
N SER A 377 -8.55 6.71 -19.02
CA SER A 377 -9.66 7.39 -18.35
C SER A 377 -10.98 6.69 -18.69
N ASP A 378 -11.50 5.89 -17.75
CA ASP A 378 -12.78 5.18 -17.91
C ASP A 378 -13.36 4.83 -16.53
N ALA A 379 -14.48 4.09 -16.50
CA ALA A 379 -15.04 3.49 -15.31
C ALA A 379 -14.23 2.26 -14.85
N ARG A 380 -14.20 1.97 -13.55
CA ARG A 380 -13.45 0.85 -12.96
C ARG A 380 -13.64 -0.50 -13.68
N PRO A 381 -14.86 -0.95 -13.99
CA PRO A 381 -15.03 -2.23 -14.68
C PRO A 381 -14.40 -2.25 -16.08
N ALA A 382 -14.47 -1.14 -16.82
CA ALA A 382 -13.85 -1.02 -18.14
C ALA A 382 -12.32 -1.00 -18.03
N LEU A 383 -11.77 -0.30 -17.03
CA LEU A 383 -10.32 -0.28 -16.78
C LEU A 383 -9.79 -1.66 -16.39
N ARG A 384 -10.47 -2.37 -15.48
CA ARG A 384 -10.10 -3.73 -15.07
C ARG A 384 -10.16 -4.71 -16.23
N ARG A 385 -11.15 -4.55 -17.09
CA ARG A 385 -11.25 -5.33 -18.32
C ARG A 385 -10.12 -5.02 -19.29
N HIS A 386 -9.80 -3.73 -19.50
CA HIS A 386 -8.72 -3.28 -20.37
C HIS A 386 -7.36 -3.82 -19.91
N PHE A 387 -7.07 -3.76 -18.60
CA PHE A 387 -5.81 -4.23 -18.04
C PHE A 387 -5.79 -5.74 -17.73
N GLU A 388 -6.83 -6.49 -18.09
CA GLU A 388 -6.91 -7.94 -17.90
C GLU A 388 -6.77 -8.39 -16.43
N ILE A 389 -7.34 -7.62 -15.50
CA ILE A 389 -7.37 -7.92 -14.06
C ILE A 389 -8.78 -8.04 -13.49
N ASP A 390 -9.82 -8.06 -14.33
CA ASP A 390 -11.18 -8.37 -13.89
C ASP A 390 -11.33 -9.85 -13.49
N ALA A 391 -12.43 -10.19 -12.83
CA ALA A 391 -12.68 -11.55 -12.37
C ALA A 391 -12.58 -12.59 -13.49
N GLY A 392 -13.07 -12.26 -14.70
CA GLY A 392 -13.01 -13.17 -15.85
C GLY A 392 -11.58 -13.51 -16.28
N HIS A 393 -10.70 -12.52 -16.35
CA HIS A 393 -9.28 -12.74 -16.68
C HIS A 393 -8.55 -13.49 -15.58
N ILE A 394 -8.86 -13.21 -14.30
CA ILE A 394 -8.30 -13.99 -13.17
C ILE A 394 -8.73 -15.45 -13.25
N VAL A 395 -10.02 -15.72 -13.54
CA VAL A 395 -10.51 -17.10 -13.73
C VAL A 395 -9.75 -17.79 -14.85
N VAL A 396 -9.63 -17.15 -16.02
CA VAL A 396 -8.89 -17.72 -17.16
C VAL A 396 -7.42 -17.98 -16.80
N ALA A 397 -6.78 -17.07 -16.08
CA ALA A 397 -5.40 -17.25 -15.62
C ALA A 397 -5.23 -18.47 -14.69
N VAL A 398 -6.13 -18.62 -13.71
CA VAL A 398 -6.13 -19.78 -12.79
C VAL A 398 -6.35 -21.08 -13.56
N LEU A 399 -7.35 -21.13 -14.44
CA LEU A 399 -7.63 -22.32 -15.24
C LEU A 399 -6.47 -22.65 -16.19
N THR A 400 -5.81 -21.64 -16.75
CA THR A 400 -4.61 -21.82 -17.59
C THR A 400 -3.47 -22.49 -16.81
N GLN A 401 -3.23 -22.04 -15.59
CA GLN A 401 -2.20 -22.64 -14.73
C GLN A 401 -2.55 -24.08 -14.34
N LEU A 402 -3.82 -24.36 -14.01
CA LEU A 402 -4.31 -25.72 -13.73
C LEU A 402 -4.20 -26.65 -14.94
N ALA A 403 -4.53 -26.17 -16.14
CA ALA A 403 -4.35 -26.93 -17.37
C ALA A 403 -2.86 -27.23 -17.65
N GLY A 404 -1.99 -26.24 -17.41
CA GLY A 404 -0.53 -26.39 -17.56
C GLY A 404 0.07 -27.46 -16.63
N THR A 405 -0.55 -27.71 -15.47
CA THR A 405 -0.16 -28.80 -14.55
C THR A 405 -0.87 -30.11 -14.85
N GLY A 406 -1.79 -30.15 -15.80
CA GLY A 406 -2.61 -31.32 -16.12
C GLY A 406 -3.75 -31.60 -15.15
N ALA A 407 -4.07 -30.68 -14.25
CA ALA A 407 -5.16 -30.84 -13.27
C ALA A 407 -6.54 -30.72 -13.91
N ILE A 408 -6.66 -29.98 -15.02
CA ILE A 408 -7.88 -29.86 -15.84
C ILE A 408 -7.53 -29.95 -17.34
N ASP A 409 -8.54 -30.15 -18.20
CA ASP A 409 -8.38 -30.11 -19.64
C ASP A 409 -8.27 -28.66 -20.16
N ALA A 410 -7.39 -28.41 -21.13
CA ALA A 410 -7.26 -27.10 -21.79
C ALA A 410 -8.56 -26.62 -22.46
N ALA A 411 -9.48 -27.53 -22.79
CA ALA A 411 -10.81 -27.19 -23.30
C ALA A 411 -11.63 -26.36 -22.29
N GLU A 412 -11.41 -26.56 -20.98
CA GLU A 412 -12.09 -25.75 -19.94
C GLU A 412 -11.62 -24.28 -19.98
N VAL A 413 -10.36 -24.03 -20.27
CA VAL A 413 -9.85 -22.68 -20.47
C VAL A 413 -10.51 -22.02 -21.67
N ALA A 414 -10.64 -22.72 -22.81
CA ALA A 414 -11.32 -22.19 -24.00
C ALA A 414 -12.79 -21.87 -23.73
N LYS A 415 -13.49 -22.70 -22.91
CA LYS A 415 -14.86 -22.42 -22.48
C LYS A 415 -14.94 -21.15 -21.61
N ALA A 416 -13.97 -20.95 -20.70
CA ALA A 416 -13.93 -19.74 -19.86
C ALA A 416 -13.69 -18.48 -20.70
N ILE A 417 -12.74 -18.51 -21.64
CA ILE A 417 -12.48 -17.41 -22.57
C ILE A 417 -13.78 -17.01 -23.31
N ALA A 418 -14.49 -18.02 -23.87
CA ALA A 418 -15.75 -17.78 -24.55
C ALA A 418 -16.86 -17.28 -23.60
N HIS A 419 -16.95 -17.83 -22.37
CA HIS A 419 -17.95 -17.45 -21.38
C HIS A 419 -17.83 -15.99 -20.95
N TYR A 420 -16.59 -15.52 -20.67
CA TYR A 420 -16.34 -14.14 -20.28
C TYR A 420 -16.22 -13.19 -21.49
N GLY A 421 -16.40 -13.67 -22.71
CA GLY A 421 -16.32 -12.87 -23.94
C GLY A 421 -14.95 -12.20 -24.09
N ILE A 422 -13.87 -12.92 -23.72
CA ILE A 422 -12.50 -12.44 -23.89
C ILE A 422 -12.10 -12.65 -25.35
N ASP A 423 -11.64 -11.58 -25.98
CA ASP A 423 -11.06 -11.66 -27.34
C ASP A 423 -9.59 -12.08 -27.22
N PRO A 424 -9.22 -13.31 -27.64
CA PRO A 424 -7.86 -13.80 -27.52
C PRO A 424 -6.86 -13.09 -28.46
N ASP A 425 -7.39 -12.38 -29.47
CA ASP A 425 -6.59 -11.63 -30.44
C ASP A 425 -6.54 -10.12 -30.13
N SER A 426 -7.08 -9.71 -28.96
CA SER A 426 -7.00 -8.31 -28.50
C SER A 426 -5.53 -7.86 -28.36
N VAL A 427 -5.30 -6.57 -28.64
CA VAL A 427 -3.95 -6.00 -28.49
C VAL A 427 -3.56 -5.93 -27.03
N ASP A 428 -2.35 -6.40 -26.72
CA ASP A 428 -1.78 -6.30 -25.36
C ASP A 428 -1.83 -4.84 -24.84
N PRO A 429 -2.40 -4.60 -23.67
CA PRO A 429 -2.52 -3.24 -23.10
C PRO A 429 -1.21 -2.46 -23.01
N ARG A 430 -0.07 -3.16 -22.91
CA ARG A 430 1.27 -2.53 -22.91
C ARG A 430 1.62 -1.83 -24.23
N LEU A 431 0.97 -2.24 -25.32
CA LEU A 431 1.27 -1.77 -26.67
C LEU A 431 0.30 -0.69 -27.15
N LEU A 432 -0.68 -0.30 -26.30
CA LEU A 432 -1.72 0.66 -26.64
C LEU A 432 -1.43 2.07 -26.11
#